data_b02288dae7424175e9bf7b368846a5ed
#
_entry.id   b02288dae7424175e9bf7b368846a5ed
#
_cell.length_a   1.000
_cell.length_b   1.000
_cell.length_c   1.000
_cell.angle_alpha   90.00
_cell.angle_beta   90.00
_cell.angle_gamma   90.00
#
_symmetry.space_group_name_H-M   'P 1'
#
loop_
_entity.id
_entity.type
_entity.pdbx_description
1 polymer ?
#
loop_
_entity_poly.entity_id
_entity_poly.type
_entity_poly.pdbx_seq_one_letter_code
_entity_poly.pdbx_strand_id
1 'polypeptide(L)'
;MEENATNILGQEFSDFLSSKLNQQFKFLSIHRIFGGASRETYRVKLQDEEKKSQNFIYRRTQDSSLIETDQKTEYVAYSDFQDTEVPVPKLIVLEESSDKLGAPFLVMEELSGVVASPFDKEAYNPYQAEIGEQFWKILGKIASRDLGSSNLNKLLPNKNKNDCCTKELNYWVNVIRKDSIGIEPILEAAIRELFRSKPLPASRLSIVHGDYRNGNFLFEGKHVTGILDWEMAHIGDPLEDLGWALSEIWCWEKKETPAYLIPRKEALGIWTQESQIEKDEDSLLW
;
A
#
# COMPACT_ATOMS: atom_id res chain seq x y z
N MET A 1 25.94 12.27 -16.13
CA MET A 1 25.85 10.84 -16.52
C MET A 1 24.49 10.26 -16.09
N GLU A 2 24.04 10.49 -14.89
CA GLU A 2 22.76 9.97 -14.36
C GLU A 2 21.52 10.49 -15.11
N GLU A 3 21.46 11.77 -15.42
CA GLU A 3 20.36 12.40 -16.18
C GLU A 3 20.23 11.82 -17.61
N ASN A 4 21.35 11.49 -18.23
CA ASN A 4 21.37 10.89 -19.57
C ASN A 4 20.85 9.44 -19.54
N ALA A 5 21.20 8.66 -18.52
CA ALA A 5 20.72 7.29 -18.33
C ALA A 5 19.20 7.26 -18.05
N THR A 6 18.71 8.20 -17.24
CA THR A 6 17.28 8.33 -16.93
C THR A 6 16.46 8.71 -18.17
N ASN A 7 16.97 9.59 -19.03
CA ASN A 7 16.30 9.96 -20.27
C ASN A 7 16.25 8.79 -21.29
N ILE A 8 17.31 7.97 -21.34
CA ILE A 8 17.33 6.75 -22.16
C ILE A 8 16.24 5.79 -21.69
N LEU A 9 16.16 5.54 -20.37
CA LEU A 9 15.10 4.71 -19.77
C LEU A 9 13.69 5.25 -20.11
N GLY A 10 13.51 6.57 -20.09
CA GLY A 10 12.23 7.20 -20.45
C GLY A 10 11.84 7.00 -21.91
N GLN A 11 12.80 7.01 -22.84
CA GLN A 11 12.55 6.74 -24.24
C GLN A 11 12.22 5.24 -24.44
N GLU A 12 12.99 4.34 -23.84
CA GLU A 12 12.73 2.88 -23.90
C GLU A 12 11.35 2.54 -23.31
N PHE A 13 10.95 3.19 -22.21
CA PHE A 13 9.62 3.07 -21.64
C PHE A 13 8.52 3.54 -22.60
N SER A 14 8.71 4.67 -23.27
CA SER A 14 7.78 5.20 -24.28
C SER A 14 7.60 4.23 -25.44
N ASP A 15 8.68 3.66 -25.95
CA ASP A 15 8.67 2.71 -27.06
C ASP A 15 7.99 1.38 -26.64
N PHE A 16 8.29 0.90 -25.43
CA PHE A 16 7.63 -0.27 -24.86
C PHE A 16 6.12 -0.06 -24.72
N LEU A 17 5.70 1.07 -24.10
CA LEU A 17 4.29 1.35 -23.86
C LEU A 17 3.52 1.56 -25.16
N SER A 18 4.16 2.21 -26.15
CA SER A 18 3.59 2.36 -27.51
C SER A 18 3.31 1.03 -28.16
N SER A 19 4.26 0.11 -28.09
CA SER A 19 4.09 -1.25 -28.62
C SER A 19 3.01 -2.05 -27.85
N LYS A 20 2.99 -1.93 -26.53
CA LYS A 20 2.09 -2.70 -25.66
C LYS A 20 0.62 -2.29 -25.81
N LEU A 21 0.38 -0.98 -25.97
CA LEU A 21 -0.97 -0.40 -26.09
C LEU A 21 -1.42 -0.22 -27.54
N ASN A 22 -0.55 -0.53 -28.51
CA ASN A 22 -0.78 -0.27 -29.94
C ASN A 22 -1.20 1.19 -30.20
N GLN A 23 -0.53 2.12 -29.53
CA GLN A 23 -0.76 3.56 -29.60
C GLN A 23 0.60 4.27 -29.60
N GLN A 24 0.79 5.27 -30.47
CA GLN A 24 2.06 6.00 -30.50
C GLN A 24 2.13 7.02 -29.37
N PHE A 25 3.23 6.96 -28.63
CA PHE A 25 3.57 7.95 -27.61
C PHE A 25 4.90 8.61 -27.93
N LYS A 26 4.95 9.92 -27.70
CA LYS A 26 6.18 10.71 -27.70
C LYS A 26 6.63 10.91 -26.27
N PHE A 27 7.86 10.51 -25.97
CA PHE A 27 8.49 10.81 -24.68
C PHE A 27 8.68 12.34 -24.49
N LEU A 28 8.30 12.84 -23.31
CA LEU A 28 8.48 14.25 -22.94
C LEU A 28 9.45 14.41 -21.76
N SER A 29 9.25 13.68 -20.68
CA SER A 29 10.11 13.74 -19.50
C SER A 29 9.94 12.52 -18.60
N ILE A 30 10.97 12.25 -17.79
CA ILE A 30 10.94 11.25 -16.72
C ILE A 30 11.59 11.85 -15.47
N HIS A 31 10.96 11.65 -14.31
CA HIS A 31 11.46 12.11 -13.02
C HIS A 31 11.33 11.01 -11.99
N ARG A 32 12.40 10.73 -11.26
CA ARG A 32 12.37 9.80 -10.14
C ARG A 32 11.58 10.41 -8.98
N ILE A 33 10.66 9.64 -8.42
CA ILE A 33 9.94 9.95 -7.18
C ILE A 33 10.68 9.26 -6.05
N PHE A 34 11.21 10.05 -5.11
CA PHE A 34 11.90 9.51 -3.93
C PHE A 34 10.91 9.26 -2.81
N GLY A 35 11.16 8.23 -1.98
CA GLY A 35 10.36 7.93 -0.79
C GLY A 35 9.96 6.46 -0.62
N GLY A 36 10.11 5.61 -1.63
CA GLY A 36 9.92 4.16 -1.50
C GLY A 36 11.22 3.43 -1.16
N ALA A 37 11.18 2.45 -0.24
CA ALA A 37 12.35 1.67 0.15
C ALA A 37 12.57 0.44 -0.76
N SER A 38 11.51 -0.09 -1.36
CA SER A 38 11.50 -1.38 -2.07
C SER A 38 11.46 -1.26 -3.59
N ARG A 39 10.99 -0.12 -4.12
CA ARG A 39 10.78 0.09 -5.57
C ARG A 39 11.39 1.41 -6.04
N GLU A 40 11.95 1.40 -7.25
CA GLU A 40 12.21 2.64 -7.96
C GLU A 40 10.93 3.11 -8.63
N THR A 41 10.49 4.31 -8.27
CA THR A 41 9.27 4.90 -8.82
C THR A 41 9.61 6.11 -9.67
N TYR A 42 9.06 6.16 -10.88
CA TYR A 42 9.25 7.27 -11.82
C TYR A 42 7.90 7.81 -12.28
N ARG A 43 7.83 9.13 -12.41
CA ARG A 43 6.79 9.82 -13.17
C ARG A 43 7.28 9.98 -14.59
N VAL A 44 6.59 9.37 -15.56
CA VAL A 44 6.92 9.48 -16.98
C VAL A 44 5.80 10.26 -17.67
N LYS A 45 6.17 11.36 -18.33
CA LYS A 45 5.23 12.18 -19.10
C LYS A 45 5.36 11.83 -20.56
N LEU A 46 4.25 11.38 -21.16
CA LEU A 46 4.13 11.05 -22.56
C LEU A 46 3.10 11.94 -23.25
N GLN A 47 3.19 12.05 -24.56
CA GLN A 47 2.21 12.75 -25.40
C GLN A 47 1.70 11.79 -26.47
N ASP A 48 0.39 11.68 -26.62
CA ASP A 48 -0.24 10.87 -27.67
C ASP A 48 -0.28 11.57 -29.02
N GLU A 49 -0.83 10.89 -30.05
CA GLU A 49 -0.94 11.40 -31.41
C GLU A 49 -1.85 12.65 -31.50
N GLU A 50 -2.80 12.81 -30.57
CA GLU A 50 -3.69 13.99 -30.47
C GLU A 50 -3.01 15.16 -29.75
N LYS A 51 -1.73 15.04 -29.41
CA LYS A 51 -0.93 16.00 -28.62
C LYS A 51 -1.40 16.19 -27.19
N LYS A 52 -2.22 15.28 -26.65
CA LYS A 52 -2.60 15.27 -25.25
C LYS A 52 -1.49 14.66 -24.42
N SER A 53 -1.07 15.38 -23.39
CA SER A 53 -0.05 14.87 -22.45
C SER A 53 -0.70 14.10 -21.32
N GLN A 54 -0.09 12.96 -20.96
CA GLN A 54 -0.49 12.10 -19.88
C GLN A 54 0.72 11.70 -19.03
N ASN A 55 0.53 11.61 -17.73
CA ASN A 55 1.54 11.09 -16.82
C ASN A 55 1.24 9.65 -16.47
N PHE A 56 2.30 8.86 -16.40
CA PHE A 56 2.29 7.48 -15.95
C PHE A 56 3.21 7.33 -14.74
N ILE A 57 2.82 6.50 -13.81
CA ILE A 57 3.69 6.03 -12.73
C ILE A 57 4.28 4.69 -13.15
N TYR A 58 5.62 4.65 -13.23
CA TYR A 58 6.42 3.50 -13.58
C TYR A 58 7.17 3.04 -12.34
N ARG A 59 6.78 1.88 -11.78
CA ARG A 59 7.38 1.28 -10.58
C ARG A 59 8.14 0.02 -10.98
N ARG A 60 9.44 0.01 -10.76
CA ARG A 60 10.29 -1.14 -11.10
C ARG A 60 10.93 -1.74 -9.84
N THR A 61 11.18 -3.04 -9.90
CA THR A 61 11.89 -3.76 -8.85
C THR A 61 13.34 -3.31 -8.78
N GLN A 62 13.88 -3.14 -7.57
CA GLN A 62 15.31 -2.93 -7.34
C GLN A 62 16.00 -4.26 -7.03
N ASP A 63 17.26 -4.39 -7.46
CA ASP A 63 18.08 -5.58 -7.15
C ASP A 63 18.38 -5.71 -5.64
N SER A 64 18.25 -4.63 -4.87
CA SER A 64 18.54 -4.53 -3.43
C SER A 64 17.32 -4.15 -2.60
N SER A 65 16.15 -4.71 -2.89
CA SER A 65 14.97 -4.47 -2.06
C SER A 65 15.16 -5.00 -0.63
N LEU A 66 14.81 -4.18 0.37
CA LEU A 66 14.83 -4.56 1.79
C LEU A 66 13.71 -5.57 2.13
N ILE A 67 12.65 -5.60 1.35
CA ILE A 67 11.50 -6.50 1.53
C ILE A 67 11.30 -7.26 0.22
N GLU A 68 11.29 -8.59 0.30
CA GLU A 68 10.98 -9.45 -0.84
C GLU A 68 9.46 -9.40 -1.10
N THR A 69 9.00 -8.43 -1.89
CA THR A 69 7.61 -8.31 -2.29
C THR A 69 7.46 -8.64 -3.77
N ASP A 70 6.40 -9.37 -4.11
CA ASP A 70 6.09 -9.74 -5.48
C ASP A 70 5.23 -8.64 -6.14
N GLN A 71 5.73 -8.08 -7.24
CA GLN A 71 4.98 -7.08 -8.02
C GLN A 71 3.64 -7.58 -8.55
N LYS A 72 3.52 -8.88 -8.78
CA LYS A 72 2.26 -9.48 -9.17
C LYS A 72 1.22 -9.39 -8.05
N THR A 73 1.63 -9.64 -6.82
CA THR A 73 0.77 -9.49 -5.65
C THR A 73 0.29 -8.06 -5.50
N GLU A 74 1.19 -7.07 -5.64
CA GLU A 74 0.83 -5.65 -5.65
C GLU A 74 -0.17 -5.30 -6.76
N TYR A 75 0.11 -5.72 -8.00
CA TYR A 75 -0.80 -5.52 -9.14
C TYR A 75 -2.18 -6.12 -8.91
N VAL A 76 -2.22 -7.37 -8.42
CA VAL A 76 -3.48 -8.08 -8.17
C VAL A 76 -4.26 -7.43 -7.03
N ALA A 77 -3.59 -6.95 -5.97
CA ALA A 77 -4.23 -6.21 -4.89
C ALA A 77 -4.89 -4.92 -5.42
N TYR A 78 -4.18 -4.11 -6.20
CA TYR A 78 -4.78 -2.95 -6.88
C TYR A 78 -5.96 -3.33 -7.77
N SER A 79 -5.88 -4.46 -8.49
CA SER A 79 -6.94 -4.89 -9.41
C SER A 79 -8.25 -5.23 -8.72
N ASP A 80 -8.20 -5.65 -7.46
CA ASP A 80 -9.40 -5.95 -6.66
C ASP A 80 -10.24 -4.71 -6.33
N PHE A 81 -9.67 -3.51 -6.49
CA PHE A 81 -10.32 -2.26 -6.14
C PHE A 81 -10.57 -1.31 -7.33
N GLN A 82 -10.23 -1.70 -8.58
CA GLN A 82 -10.38 -0.85 -9.77
C GLN A 82 -11.81 -0.30 -9.96
N ASP A 83 -12.82 -1.14 -9.72
CA ASP A 83 -14.24 -0.80 -9.94
C ASP A 83 -15.00 -0.67 -8.61
N THR A 84 -14.32 -0.15 -7.58
CA THR A 84 -14.89 0.02 -6.25
C THR A 84 -14.83 1.47 -5.79
N GLU A 85 -15.38 1.74 -4.61
CA GLU A 85 -15.28 3.06 -3.96
C GLU A 85 -13.94 3.28 -3.21
N VAL A 86 -13.04 2.28 -3.20
CA VAL A 86 -11.66 2.45 -2.71
C VAL A 86 -10.84 3.09 -3.82
N PRO A 87 -10.37 4.32 -3.66
CA PRO A 87 -9.64 5.01 -4.73
C PRO A 87 -8.26 4.38 -4.92
N VAL A 88 -8.00 3.87 -6.11
CA VAL A 88 -6.71 3.29 -6.51
C VAL A 88 -6.34 3.75 -7.91
N PRO A 89 -5.05 3.83 -8.27
CA PRO A 89 -4.63 4.19 -9.62
C PRO A 89 -5.09 3.15 -10.63
N LYS A 90 -5.48 3.60 -11.82
CA LYS A 90 -5.83 2.71 -12.91
C LYS A 90 -4.57 1.96 -13.38
N LEU A 91 -4.67 0.65 -13.39
CA LEU A 91 -3.61 -0.23 -13.85
C LEU A 91 -3.51 -0.24 -15.37
N ILE A 92 -2.29 -0.16 -15.90
CA ILE A 92 -2.03 -0.15 -17.34
C ILE A 92 -1.31 -1.44 -17.75
N VAL A 93 -0.17 -1.73 -17.15
CA VAL A 93 0.67 -2.89 -17.52
C VAL A 93 1.32 -3.46 -16.27
N LEU A 94 1.36 -4.79 -16.18
CA LEU A 94 2.32 -5.54 -15.39
C LEU A 94 3.29 -6.25 -16.36
N GLU A 95 4.59 -6.10 -16.16
CA GLU A 95 5.63 -6.84 -16.83
C GLU A 95 6.46 -7.60 -15.80
N GLU A 96 6.35 -8.94 -15.83
CA GLU A 96 7.02 -9.82 -14.87
C GLU A 96 8.45 -10.20 -15.32
N SER A 97 8.80 -9.95 -16.60
CA SER A 97 10.12 -10.26 -17.15
C SER A 97 11.07 -9.05 -17.04
N SER A 98 12.33 -9.33 -16.74
CA SER A 98 13.41 -8.34 -16.83
C SER A 98 13.88 -8.05 -18.27
N ASP A 99 13.43 -8.85 -19.27
CA ASP A 99 13.93 -8.77 -20.65
C ASP A 99 13.58 -7.46 -21.36
N LYS A 100 12.57 -6.75 -20.90
CA LYS A 100 12.06 -5.54 -21.59
C LYS A 100 12.81 -4.28 -21.19
N LEU A 101 12.79 -3.95 -19.90
CA LEU A 101 13.40 -2.72 -19.36
C LEU A 101 14.39 -3.02 -18.22
N GLY A 102 15.01 -4.19 -18.23
CA GLY A 102 16.05 -4.59 -17.29
C GLY A 102 15.58 -5.02 -15.90
N ALA A 103 14.30 -4.90 -15.59
CA ALA A 103 13.69 -5.37 -14.34
C ALA A 103 12.19 -5.57 -14.51
N PRO A 104 11.52 -6.40 -13.70
CA PRO A 104 10.06 -6.45 -13.62
C PRO A 104 9.49 -5.08 -13.19
N PHE A 105 8.32 -4.72 -13.71
CA PHE A 105 7.72 -3.42 -13.41
C PHE A 105 6.19 -3.38 -13.55
N LEU A 106 5.62 -2.37 -12.92
CA LEU A 106 4.21 -2.03 -12.94
C LEU A 106 4.04 -0.61 -13.50
N VAL A 107 3.08 -0.44 -14.41
CA VAL A 107 2.66 0.87 -14.94
C VAL A 107 1.23 1.16 -14.55
N MET A 108 0.99 2.35 -14.02
CA MET A 108 -0.34 2.84 -13.65
C MET A 108 -0.51 4.31 -14.04
N GLU A 109 -1.74 4.79 -14.12
CA GLU A 109 -2.02 6.21 -14.28
C GLU A 109 -1.60 6.99 -13.03
N GLU A 110 -1.13 8.22 -13.20
CA GLU A 110 -0.89 9.10 -12.06
C GLU A 110 -2.21 9.64 -11.51
N LEU A 111 -2.41 9.50 -10.21
CA LEU A 111 -3.51 10.15 -9.49
C LEU A 111 -3.16 11.58 -9.11
N SER A 112 -4.16 12.45 -9.01
CA SER A 112 -4.00 13.80 -8.48
C SER A 112 -3.83 13.78 -6.95
N GLY A 113 -3.21 14.83 -6.43
CA GLY A 113 -3.04 15.00 -5.00
C GLY A 113 -1.59 14.93 -4.54
N VAL A 114 -1.44 15.01 -3.23
CA VAL A 114 -0.14 14.95 -2.54
C VAL A 114 -0.16 13.89 -1.44
N VAL A 115 1.00 13.34 -1.15
CA VAL A 115 1.23 12.50 0.03
C VAL A 115 1.77 13.40 1.14
N ALA A 116 1.18 13.33 2.32
CA ALA A 116 1.69 14.01 3.50
C ALA A 116 2.87 13.24 4.10
N SER A 117 3.79 13.97 4.72
CA SER A 117 4.74 13.33 5.62
C SER A 117 4.00 12.67 6.79
N PRO A 118 4.29 11.42 7.15
CA PRO A 118 3.65 10.76 8.27
C PRO A 118 3.95 11.40 9.63
N PHE A 119 4.89 12.34 9.67
CA PHE A 119 5.30 13.07 10.88
C PHE A 119 4.80 14.52 10.92
N ASP A 120 4.07 14.97 9.90
CA ASP A 120 3.53 16.34 9.87
C ASP A 120 2.09 16.35 10.38
N LYS A 121 1.94 16.77 11.64
CA LYS A 121 0.65 16.85 12.34
C LYS A 121 -0.31 17.92 11.79
N GLU A 122 0.17 18.82 10.95
CA GLU A 122 -0.61 19.90 10.34
C GLU A 122 -0.87 19.68 8.83
N ALA A 123 -0.39 18.57 8.27
CA ALA A 123 -0.41 18.29 6.85
C ALA A 123 -1.81 18.31 6.22
N TYR A 124 -2.84 17.98 7.01
CA TYR A 124 -4.22 17.87 6.53
C TYR A 124 -5.07 19.11 6.81
N ASN A 125 -4.50 20.18 7.43
CA ASN A 125 -5.21 21.40 7.71
C ASN A 125 -5.65 22.13 6.41
N PRO A 126 -6.89 22.68 6.37
CA PRO A 126 -7.92 22.68 7.42
C PRO A 126 -8.91 21.51 7.30
N TYR A 127 -8.62 20.46 6.55
CA TYR A 127 -9.55 19.39 6.15
C TYR A 127 -9.37 18.07 6.90
N GLN A 128 -8.75 18.09 8.09
CA GLN A 128 -8.46 16.86 8.86
C GLN A 128 -9.71 16.00 9.13
N ALA A 129 -10.86 16.63 9.41
CA ALA A 129 -12.09 15.90 9.71
C ALA A 129 -12.62 15.17 8.48
N GLU A 130 -12.73 15.87 7.33
CA GLU A 130 -13.26 15.30 6.10
C GLU A 130 -12.33 14.23 5.50
N ILE A 131 -11.00 14.45 5.58
CA ILE A 131 -10.01 13.46 5.16
C ILE A 131 -10.04 12.26 6.11
N GLY A 132 -10.15 12.51 7.42
CA GLY A 132 -10.21 11.48 8.44
C GLY A 132 -11.42 10.57 8.31
N GLU A 133 -12.60 11.14 8.08
CA GLU A 133 -13.81 10.35 7.81
C GLU A 133 -13.61 9.42 6.61
N GLN A 134 -13.07 9.95 5.50
CA GLN A 134 -12.83 9.15 4.29
C GLN A 134 -11.76 8.09 4.52
N PHE A 135 -10.66 8.41 5.19
CA PHE A 135 -9.57 7.48 5.48
C PHE A 135 -10.06 6.23 6.21
N TRP A 136 -10.80 6.42 7.31
CA TRP A 136 -11.32 5.29 8.11
C TRP A 136 -12.46 4.55 7.42
N LYS A 137 -13.27 5.25 6.64
CA LYS A 137 -14.30 4.64 5.80
C LYS A 137 -13.69 3.76 4.71
N ILE A 138 -12.65 4.21 4.04
CA ILE A 138 -11.94 3.44 3.02
C ILE A 138 -11.33 2.18 3.63
N LEU A 139 -10.70 2.27 4.80
CA LEU A 139 -10.18 1.10 5.50
C LEU A 139 -11.28 0.08 5.83
N GLY A 140 -12.45 0.54 6.26
CA GLY A 140 -13.61 -0.32 6.46
C GLY A 140 -14.08 -1.02 5.17
N LYS A 141 -14.05 -0.31 4.04
CA LYS A 141 -14.38 -0.88 2.72
C LYS A 141 -13.37 -1.93 2.26
N ILE A 142 -12.08 -1.71 2.51
CA ILE A 142 -11.03 -2.71 2.24
C ILE A 142 -11.32 -3.97 3.06
N ALA A 143 -11.56 -3.83 4.37
CA ALA A 143 -11.87 -4.91 5.28
C ALA A 143 -13.16 -5.69 4.91
N SER A 144 -14.15 -5.01 4.33
CA SER A 144 -15.44 -5.61 3.94
C SER A 144 -15.44 -6.25 2.56
N ARG A 145 -14.36 -6.14 1.78
CA ARG A 145 -14.29 -6.69 0.42
C ARG A 145 -14.61 -8.18 0.39
N ASP A 146 -15.50 -8.57 -0.50
CA ASP A 146 -15.86 -9.98 -0.69
C ASP A 146 -14.68 -10.77 -1.28
N LEU A 147 -14.20 -11.75 -0.52
CA LEU A 147 -13.10 -12.62 -0.94
C LEU A 147 -13.51 -13.63 -2.03
N GLY A 148 -14.79 -13.91 -2.19
CA GLY A 148 -15.28 -14.80 -3.25
C GLY A 148 -15.00 -14.23 -4.65
N SER A 149 -15.05 -12.90 -4.80
CA SER A 149 -14.76 -12.18 -6.04
C SER A 149 -13.30 -11.71 -6.14
N SER A 150 -12.52 -11.81 -5.07
CA SER A 150 -11.14 -11.28 -5.00
C SER A 150 -10.16 -12.07 -5.86
N ASN A 151 -9.38 -11.36 -6.66
CA ASN A 151 -8.27 -11.92 -7.41
C ASN A 151 -7.06 -12.23 -6.51
N LEU A 152 -6.84 -11.41 -5.48
CA LEU A 152 -5.79 -11.64 -4.49
C LEU A 152 -6.05 -12.94 -3.71
N ASN A 153 -7.31 -13.20 -3.33
CA ASN A 153 -7.66 -14.46 -2.68
C ASN A 153 -7.46 -15.69 -3.60
N LYS A 154 -7.65 -15.54 -4.92
CA LYS A 154 -7.34 -16.61 -5.89
C LYS A 154 -5.84 -16.82 -6.05
N LEU A 155 -5.05 -15.72 -6.03
CA LEU A 155 -3.59 -15.78 -6.13
C LEU A 155 -2.96 -16.39 -4.89
N LEU A 156 -3.49 -16.08 -3.69
CA LEU A 156 -2.98 -16.49 -2.39
C LEU A 156 -3.95 -17.45 -1.67
N PRO A 157 -4.19 -18.65 -2.19
CA PRO A 157 -5.15 -19.59 -1.61
C PRO A 157 -4.67 -20.13 -0.24
N ASN A 158 -5.55 -20.91 0.42
CA ASN A 158 -5.23 -21.66 1.65
C ASN A 158 -4.95 -20.79 2.90
N LYS A 159 -5.56 -19.64 3.01
CA LYS A 159 -5.56 -18.87 4.26
C LYS A 159 -6.62 -19.41 5.21
N ASN A 160 -6.31 -19.39 6.51
CA ASN A 160 -7.16 -19.87 7.57
C ASN A 160 -7.24 -18.83 8.68
N LYS A 161 -8.46 -18.43 9.04
CA LYS A 161 -8.70 -17.42 10.07
C LYS A 161 -8.18 -17.81 11.46
N ASN A 162 -7.98 -19.12 11.70
CA ASN A 162 -7.50 -19.59 13.01
C ASN A 162 -5.97 -19.45 13.19
N ASP A 163 -5.23 -19.21 12.12
CA ASP A 163 -3.76 -19.18 12.15
C ASP A 163 -3.14 -17.97 11.39
N CYS A 164 -3.97 -17.10 10.81
CA CYS A 164 -3.47 -15.95 10.02
C CYS A 164 -2.50 -15.07 10.85
N CYS A 165 -2.86 -14.67 12.07
CA CYS A 165 -1.98 -13.91 12.96
C CYS A 165 -0.66 -14.64 13.26
N THR A 166 -0.73 -15.96 13.50
CA THR A 166 0.49 -16.73 13.76
C THR A 166 1.39 -16.84 12.53
N LYS A 167 0.80 -16.96 11.35
CA LYS A 167 1.54 -16.98 10.07
C LYS A 167 2.22 -15.65 9.80
N GLU A 168 1.51 -14.55 10.03
CA GLU A 168 2.05 -13.21 9.84
C GLU A 168 3.19 -12.94 10.84
N LEU A 169 3.01 -13.26 12.12
CA LEU A 169 4.06 -13.16 13.11
C LEU A 169 5.30 -14.00 12.73
N ASN A 170 5.11 -15.24 12.27
CA ASN A 170 6.22 -16.08 11.81
C ASN A 170 6.94 -15.51 10.60
N TYR A 171 6.20 -14.91 9.65
CA TYR A 171 6.78 -14.23 8.49
C TYR A 171 7.74 -13.13 8.94
N TRP A 172 7.28 -12.20 9.79
CA TRP A 172 8.11 -11.09 10.29
C TRP A 172 9.29 -11.57 11.16
N VAL A 173 9.07 -12.57 12.01
CA VAL A 173 10.16 -13.18 12.81
C VAL A 173 11.23 -13.77 11.89
N ASN A 174 10.86 -14.40 10.78
CA ASN A 174 11.81 -14.95 9.84
C ASN A 174 12.57 -13.85 9.09
N VAL A 175 11.88 -12.75 8.67
CA VAL A 175 12.52 -11.58 8.05
C VAL A 175 13.55 -10.98 9.02
N ILE A 176 13.14 -10.69 10.25
CA ILE A 176 14.02 -10.13 11.29
C ILE A 176 15.25 -11.03 11.52
N ARG A 177 15.06 -12.33 11.64
CA ARG A 177 16.18 -13.27 11.89
C ARG A 177 17.12 -13.44 10.71
N LYS A 178 16.60 -13.34 9.49
CA LYS A 178 17.41 -13.38 8.26
C LYS A 178 18.37 -12.19 8.19
N ASP A 179 17.91 -11.01 8.60
CA ASP A 179 18.65 -9.75 8.46
C ASP A 179 19.38 -9.34 9.75
N SER A 180 19.14 -10.05 10.85
CA SER A 180 19.79 -9.76 12.15
C SER A 180 21.27 -10.15 12.16
N ILE A 181 22.11 -9.22 12.59
CA ILE A 181 23.55 -9.44 12.80
C ILE A 181 23.89 -9.92 14.21
N GLY A 182 22.89 -10.09 15.08
CA GLY A 182 23.08 -10.53 16.45
C GLY A 182 21.77 -10.76 17.19
N ILE A 183 21.87 -11.17 18.47
CA ILE A 183 20.71 -11.36 19.32
C ILE A 183 20.31 -10.03 19.95
N GLU A 184 19.08 -9.62 19.73
CA GLU A 184 18.45 -8.44 20.32
C GLU A 184 17.52 -8.87 21.48
N PRO A 185 17.96 -8.83 22.76
CA PRO A 185 17.22 -9.43 23.88
C PRO A 185 15.81 -8.86 24.07
N ILE A 186 15.60 -7.56 23.81
CA ILE A 186 14.29 -6.90 23.91
C ILE A 186 13.36 -7.42 22.82
N LEU A 187 13.86 -7.50 21.58
CA LEU A 187 13.11 -8.02 20.45
C LEU A 187 12.71 -9.49 20.65
N GLU A 188 13.64 -10.32 21.12
CA GLU A 188 13.36 -11.73 21.43
C GLU A 188 12.36 -11.89 22.59
N ALA A 189 12.37 -10.98 23.56
CA ALA A 189 11.37 -10.95 24.62
C ALA A 189 9.98 -10.57 24.07
N ALA A 190 9.91 -9.55 23.20
CA ALA A 190 8.68 -9.14 22.54
C ALA A 190 8.09 -10.26 21.65
N ILE A 191 8.93 -10.91 20.84
CA ILE A 191 8.53 -12.05 20.01
C ILE A 191 7.92 -13.17 20.87
N ARG A 192 8.58 -13.55 21.98
CA ARG A 192 8.05 -14.57 22.89
C ARG A 192 6.70 -14.16 23.50
N GLU A 193 6.55 -12.88 23.86
CA GLU A 193 5.31 -12.37 24.42
C GLU A 193 4.18 -12.42 23.40
N LEU A 194 4.41 -12.00 22.16
CA LEU A 194 3.42 -12.06 21.09
C LEU A 194 2.99 -13.52 20.81
N PHE A 195 3.89 -14.49 20.82
CA PHE A 195 3.49 -15.90 20.68
C PHE A 195 2.70 -16.42 21.88
N ARG A 196 2.96 -15.90 23.08
CA ARG A 196 2.26 -16.30 24.31
C ARG A 196 0.86 -15.70 24.42
N SER A 197 0.70 -14.45 24.03
CA SER A 197 -0.51 -13.64 24.16
C SER A 197 -1.33 -13.51 22.87
N LYS A 198 -1.32 -14.57 22.04
CA LYS A 198 -2.02 -14.54 20.74
C LYS A 198 -3.48 -14.12 20.88
N PRO A 199 -3.99 -13.33 19.92
CA PRO A 199 -5.38 -12.93 19.89
C PRO A 199 -6.30 -14.12 19.61
N LEU A 200 -7.58 -13.90 19.77
CA LEU A 200 -8.60 -14.82 19.28
C LEU A 200 -8.45 -15.02 17.75
N PRO A 201 -8.92 -16.15 17.20
CA PRO A 201 -8.99 -16.31 15.76
C PRO A 201 -9.73 -15.16 15.10
N ALA A 202 -9.28 -14.71 13.94
CA ALA A 202 -9.94 -13.66 13.18
C ALA A 202 -11.44 -13.98 13.01
N SER A 203 -12.31 -13.00 13.17
CA SER A 203 -13.74 -13.16 12.98
C SER A 203 -14.06 -13.57 11.54
N ARG A 204 -13.30 -12.98 10.60
CA ARG A 204 -13.30 -13.32 9.16
C ARG A 204 -11.93 -13.06 8.57
N LEU A 205 -11.68 -13.61 7.38
CA LEU A 205 -10.54 -13.17 6.55
C LEU A 205 -10.97 -11.99 5.68
N SER A 206 -10.02 -11.10 5.45
CA SER A 206 -10.15 -9.93 4.56
C SER A 206 -8.91 -9.76 3.70
N ILE A 207 -9.00 -8.87 2.70
CA ILE A 207 -7.81 -8.26 2.14
C ILE A 207 -7.23 -7.34 3.21
N VAL A 208 -5.95 -7.49 3.47
CA VAL A 208 -5.13 -6.62 4.32
C VAL A 208 -4.19 -5.86 3.40
N HIS A 209 -4.11 -4.55 3.58
CA HIS A 209 -3.17 -3.69 2.86
C HIS A 209 -1.72 -3.95 3.30
N GLY A 210 -1.53 -4.17 4.60
CA GLY A 210 -0.25 -4.47 5.25
C GLY A 210 0.57 -3.25 5.66
N ASP A 211 0.29 -2.06 5.08
CA ASP A 211 0.91 -0.79 5.50
C ASP A 211 -0.08 0.39 5.37
N TYR A 212 -1.32 0.21 5.86
CA TYR A 212 -2.34 1.27 5.80
C TYR A 212 -2.08 2.33 6.86
N ARG A 213 -1.54 3.48 6.46
CA ARG A 213 -1.14 4.57 7.35
C ARG A 213 -1.12 5.93 6.66
N ASN A 214 -0.98 7.00 7.44
CA ASN A 214 -0.62 8.30 6.89
C ASN A 214 0.75 8.19 6.18
N GLY A 215 0.86 8.84 5.02
CA GLY A 215 2.01 8.68 4.12
C GLY A 215 1.80 7.68 2.99
N ASN A 216 0.78 6.81 3.05
CA ASN A 216 0.45 5.85 1.98
C ASN A 216 -0.90 6.15 1.31
N PHE A 217 -1.36 7.39 1.37
CA PHE A 217 -2.50 7.85 0.59
C PHE A 217 -2.29 9.24 0.01
N LEU A 218 -2.97 9.50 -1.10
CA LEU A 218 -3.03 10.80 -1.74
C LEU A 218 -4.29 11.55 -1.32
N PHE A 219 -4.18 12.86 -1.18
CA PHE A 219 -5.34 13.74 -1.00
C PHE A 219 -5.18 15.04 -1.78
N GLU A 220 -6.31 15.61 -2.18
CA GLU A 220 -6.40 16.90 -2.82
C GLU A 220 -7.54 17.70 -2.20
N GLY A 221 -7.22 18.85 -1.59
CA GLY A 221 -8.16 19.58 -0.75
C GLY A 221 -8.71 18.69 0.37
N LYS A 222 -10.02 18.48 0.41
CA LYS A 222 -10.70 17.64 1.41
C LYS A 222 -10.95 16.19 0.98
N HIS A 223 -10.43 15.76 -0.16
CA HIS A 223 -10.72 14.45 -0.74
C HIS A 223 -9.52 13.53 -0.71
N VAL A 224 -9.70 12.30 -0.25
CA VAL A 224 -8.74 11.20 -0.45
C VAL A 224 -8.86 10.75 -1.90
N THR A 225 -7.78 10.87 -2.66
CA THR A 225 -7.75 10.60 -4.11
C THR A 225 -7.10 9.27 -4.47
N GLY A 226 -6.36 8.65 -3.56
CA GLY A 226 -5.74 7.34 -3.82
C GLY A 226 -5.14 6.68 -2.61
N ILE A 227 -5.33 5.37 -2.49
CA ILE A 227 -4.59 4.51 -1.56
C ILE A 227 -3.44 3.88 -2.32
N LEU A 228 -2.23 4.01 -1.77
CA LEU A 228 -0.97 3.65 -2.42
C LEU A 228 -0.26 2.54 -1.65
N ASP A 229 0.73 1.93 -2.30
CA ASP A 229 1.72 1.05 -1.69
C ASP A 229 1.17 -0.28 -1.16
N TRP A 230 0.49 -1.02 -2.04
CA TRP A 230 -0.10 -2.33 -1.77
C TRP A 230 0.89 -3.49 -1.85
N GLU A 231 2.19 -3.23 -1.76
CA GLU A 231 3.22 -4.26 -1.93
C GLU A 231 3.23 -5.31 -0.82
N MET A 232 2.68 -4.98 0.35
CA MET A 232 2.53 -5.89 1.49
C MET A 232 1.13 -6.54 1.56
N ALA A 233 0.30 -6.35 0.54
CA ALA A 233 -1.08 -6.82 0.57
C ALA A 233 -1.15 -8.35 0.65
N HIS A 234 -2.03 -8.82 1.50
CA HIS A 234 -2.25 -10.26 1.69
C HIS A 234 -3.69 -10.56 2.16
N ILE A 235 -3.99 -11.83 2.40
CA ILE A 235 -5.26 -12.25 3.01
C ILE A 235 -5.01 -12.57 4.47
N GLY A 236 -5.62 -11.81 5.37
CA GLY A 236 -5.35 -11.88 6.81
C GLY A 236 -6.51 -11.43 7.68
N ASP A 237 -6.19 -11.09 8.91
CA ASP A 237 -7.13 -10.53 9.88
C ASP A 237 -7.35 -9.03 9.57
N PRO A 238 -8.60 -8.56 9.38
CA PRO A 238 -8.86 -7.14 9.16
C PRO A 238 -8.44 -6.22 10.31
N LEU A 239 -8.22 -6.76 11.51
CA LEU A 239 -7.71 -5.98 12.64
C LEU A 239 -6.23 -5.61 12.50
N GLU A 240 -5.48 -6.28 11.64
CA GLU A 240 -4.07 -5.97 11.38
C GLU A 240 -3.90 -4.55 10.83
N ASP A 241 -4.57 -4.22 9.73
CA ASP A 241 -4.55 -2.86 9.18
C ASP A 241 -5.13 -1.83 10.15
N LEU A 242 -6.21 -2.20 10.86
CA LEU A 242 -6.82 -1.31 11.84
C LEU A 242 -5.84 -0.99 12.98
N GLY A 243 -5.19 -1.99 13.55
CA GLY A 243 -4.19 -1.82 14.61
C GLY A 243 -2.99 -1.01 14.14
N TRP A 244 -2.51 -1.28 12.93
CA TRP A 244 -1.41 -0.53 12.32
C TRP A 244 -1.75 0.94 12.12
N ALA A 245 -2.91 1.26 11.54
CA ALA A 245 -3.36 2.63 11.32
C ALA A 245 -3.63 3.41 12.63
N LEU A 246 -4.01 2.68 13.69
CA LEU A 246 -4.24 3.26 15.02
C LEU A 246 -2.96 3.41 15.85
N SER A 247 -1.84 2.86 15.39
CA SER A 247 -0.58 2.86 16.15
C SER A 247 -0.09 4.28 16.46
N GLU A 248 0.35 4.48 17.70
CA GLU A 248 0.90 5.75 18.17
C GLU A 248 2.16 6.19 17.42
N ILE A 249 2.83 5.29 16.72
CA ILE A 249 3.99 5.61 15.89
C ILE A 249 3.64 6.60 14.76
N TRP A 250 2.38 6.59 14.29
CA TRP A 250 1.89 7.47 13.24
C TRP A 250 1.24 8.76 13.76
N CYS A 251 1.22 8.97 15.09
CA CYS A 251 0.61 10.16 15.72
C CYS A 251 1.22 10.49 17.08
N TRP A 252 2.50 10.24 17.28
CA TRP A 252 3.20 10.31 18.57
C TRP A 252 3.04 11.64 19.31
N GLU A 253 2.87 12.77 18.60
CA GLU A 253 2.63 14.07 19.22
C GLU A 253 1.15 14.33 19.60
N LYS A 254 0.19 13.59 19.00
CA LYS A 254 -1.26 13.72 19.23
C LYS A 254 -1.90 12.33 19.26
N LYS A 255 -1.58 11.53 20.27
CA LYS A 255 -1.94 10.10 20.37
C LYS A 255 -3.44 9.81 20.32
N GLU A 256 -4.28 10.80 20.68
CA GLU A 256 -5.74 10.68 20.62
C GLU A 256 -6.32 10.76 19.19
N THR A 257 -5.51 11.24 18.24
CA THR A 257 -5.90 11.43 16.83
C THR A 257 -5.04 10.58 15.91
N PRO A 258 -5.35 9.27 15.76
CA PRO A 258 -4.59 8.36 14.90
C PRO A 258 -4.38 8.93 13.50
N ALA A 259 -3.18 8.73 12.96
CA ALA A 259 -2.74 9.29 11.68
C ALA A 259 -2.82 10.84 11.60
N TYR A 260 -2.93 11.55 12.74
CA TYR A 260 -3.18 12.99 12.84
C TYR A 260 -4.51 13.45 12.21
N LEU A 261 -5.50 12.58 12.12
CA LEU A 261 -6.78 12.86 11.47
C LEU A 261 -7.89 13.15 12.49
N ILE A 262 -8.66 12.15 12.89
CA ILE A 262 -9.82 12.30 13.80
C ILE A 262 -9.63 11.51 15.09
N PRO A 263 -10.42 11.80 16.14
CA PRO A 263 -10.31 11.09 17.40
C PRO A 263 -10.47 9.57 17.26
N ARG A 264 -9.67 8.80 18.00
CA ARG A 264 -9.67 7.32 17.97
C ARG A 264 -11.06 6.71 18.08
N LYS A 265 -11.91 7.22 18.97
CA LYS A 265 -13.28 6.71 19.15
C LYS A 265 -14.14 6.88 17.89
N GLU A 266 -14.01 8.01 17.23
CA GLU A 266 -14.71 8.32 15.98
C GLU A 266 -14.20 7.43 14.85
N ALA A 267 -12.88 7.32 14.69
CA ALA A 267 -12.20 6.45 13.73
C ALA A 267 -12.70 5.00 13.84
N LEU A 268 -12.71 4.45 15.04
CA LEU A 268 -13.22 3.11 15.32
C LEU A 268 -14.71 2.96 15.01
N GLY A 269 -15.52 3.98 15.31
CA GLY A 269 -16.95 3.99 14.99
C GLY A 269 -17.21 3.91 13.48
N ILE A 270 -16.52 4.75 12.70
CA ILE A 270 -16.61 4.77 11.24
C ILE A 270 -16.17 3.44 10.64
N TRP A 271 -15.00 2.93 11.06
CA TRP A 271 -14.49 1.66 10.57
C TRP A 271 -15.44 0.48 10.86
N THR A 272 -15.95 0.38 12.11
CA THR A 272 -16.90 -0.68 12.49
C THR A 272 -18.19 -0.60 11.69
N GLN A 273 -18.71 0.61 11.49
CA GLN A 273 -19.93 0.83 10.70
C GLN A 273 -19.73 0.41 9.24
N GLU A 274 -18.60 0.75 8.64
CA GLU A 274 -18.35 0.47 7.22
C GLU A 274 -17.95 -0.99 6.98
N SER A 275 -17.10 -1.55 7.85
CA SER A 275 -16.62 -2.93 7.72
C SER A 275 -17.67 -3.97 8.11
N GLN A 276 -18.63 -3.61 8.97
CA GLN A 276 -19.56 -4.53 9.62
C GLN A 276 -18.84 -5.64 10.42
N ILE A 277 -17.64 -5.33 10.94
CA ILE A 277 -16.84 -6.26 11.73
C ILE A 277 -16.81 -5.75 13.17
N GLU A 278 -17.17 -6.62 14.09
CA GLU A 278 -16.98 -6.34 15.52
C GLU A 278 -15.50 -6.47 15.87
N LYS A 279 -14.99 -5.47 16.58
CA LYS A 279 -13.62 -5.48 17.06
C LYS A 279 -13.53 -6.09 18.45
N ASP A 280 -12.54 -6.92 18.65
CA ASP A 280 -12.10 -7.35 19.97
C ASP A 280 -10.94 -6.46 20.42
N GLU A 281 -11.11 -5.79 21.58
CA GLU A 281 -10.13 -4.82 22.05
C GLU A 281 -8.78 -5.45 22.39
N ASP A 282 -8.78 -6.69 22.93
CA ASP A 282 -7.56 -7.41 23.25
C ASP A 282 -6.79 -7.82 21.97
N SER A 283 -7.52 -8.25 20.93
CA SER A 283 -6.94 -8.56 19.62
C SER A 283 -6.40 -7.30 18.92
N LEU A 284 -7.04 -6.16 19.12
CA LEU A 284 -6.61 -4.89 18.54
C LEU A 284 -5.34 -4.33 19.21
N LEU A 285 -5.06 -4.73 20.44
CA LEU A 285 -3.85 -4.33 21.17
C LEU A 285 -2.65 -5.23 20.87
N TRP A 286 -2.88 -6.44 20.39
CA TRP A 286 -1.85 -7.40 20.02
C TRP A 286 -1.14 -7.03 18.74
#